data_3f3303c54bdeb90a336ffde467e807d2
#
_entry.id   3f3303c54bdeb90a336ffde467e807d2
#
_cell.length_a   1.000
_cell.length_b   1.000
_cell.length_c   1.000
_cell.angle_alpha   90.00
_cell.angle_beta   90.00
_cell.angle_gamma   90.00
#
_symmetry.space_group_name_H-M   'P 1'
#
loop_
_entity.id
_entity.type
_entity.pdbx_description
1 polymer ?
#
loop_
_entity_poly.entity_id
_entity_poly.type
_entity_poly.pdbx_seq_one_letter_code
_entity_poly.pdbx_strand_id
1 'polypeptide(L)'
;MSKSGKLIGLPIVNARAAGIDIGSRIQVASVPPELSDDPVRTFQSFTADIEQMANWLVSIGITTVAMESTGVYWIPVYEILEAHGLTVVLANARDCKAVPGRKSDVNDAQWLQRLHACGLLRASFQPAREIAALRAYMRIRDRHLEYASAHMQHMQKALTLMNLQLHHVISDISGVTGLKIIRAIVAGEQDPDILASMRDVRCRESLRTIRSALVGNYQPEHVFALSQALALFDAYQARIADCDKQIENSLQVLNADRPQLETPLPAPRTKTKQANAPKFDVRSMLYQLTGTDLTLIHGIGPSIALSLEKPRRTSRRTRCEVRLDSPNEKAVPGECVLRGAGGQRKRVLQLATPA
;
A
#
# COMPACT_ATOMS: atom_id res chain seq x y z
N MET A 1 -24.79 -44.67 -4.79
CA MET A 1 -24.18 -44.49 -3.46
C MET A 1 -22.95 -43.61 -3.58
N SER A 2 -23.10 -42.34 -3.30
CA SER A 2 -22.04 -41.30 -3.44
C SER A 2 -21.12 -41.34 -2.21
N LYS A 3 -19.82 -41.62 -2.43
CA LYS A 3 -18.81 -41.60 -1.35
C LYS A 3 -18.60 -40.16 -0.88
N SER A 4 -19.21 -39.82 0.27
CA SER A 4 -18.92 -38.59 0.99
C SER A 4 -17.43 -38.54 1.32
N GLY A 5 -16.68 -37.65 0.67
CA GLY A 5 -15.25 -37.41 0.95
C GLY A 5 -15.08 -36.92 2.39
N LYS A 6 -14.41 -37.70 3.20
CA LYS A 6 -14.32 -37.60 4.65
C LYS A 6 -13.30 -36.54 5.10
N LEU A 7 -13.77 -35.37 5.60
CA LEU A 7 -13.20 -34.75 6.79
C LEU A 7 -13.78 -35.42 8.08
N ILE A 8 -14.35 -36.62 7.95
CA ILE A 8 -14.92 -37.41 9.03
C ILE A 8 -13.75 -37.98 9.85
N GLY A 9 -13.56 -37.44 11.07
CA GLY A 9 -12.54 -37.92 12.01
C GLY A 9 -11.52 -36.87 12.46
N LEU A 10 -11.54 -35.64 11.90
CA LEU A 10 -10.72 -34.56 12.45
C LEU A 10 -11.38 -33.99 13.74
N PRO A 11 -10.57 -33.71 14.77
CA PRO A 11 -11.10 -33.13 16.00
C PRO A 11 -11.65 -31.72 15.74
N ILE A 12 -12.78 -31.41 16.39
CA ILE A 12 -13.35 -30.05 16.38
C ILE A 12 -12.57 -29.21 17.39
N VAL A 13 -11.86 -28.22 16.90
CA VAL A 13 -11.10 -27.24 17.69
C VAL A 13 -11.95 -26.04 18.06
N ASN A 14 -12.79 -25.57 17.12
CA ASN A 14 -13.67 -24.43 17.29
C ASN A 14 -15.13 -24.89 17.14
N ALA A 15 -15.74 -25.32 18.22
CA ALA A 15 -17.12 -25.86 18.22
C ALA A 15 -18.17 -24.78 17.88
N ARG A 16 -17.86 -23.50 18.10
CA ARG A 16 -18.75 -22.35 17.83
C ARG A 16 -18.25 -21.49 16.68
N ALA A 17 -17.85 -22.17 15.59
CA ALA A 17 -17.28 -21.56 14.40
C ALA A 17 -18.34 -21.39 13.30
N ALA A 18 -18.40 -20.21 12.70
CA ALA A 18 -19.15 -19.95 11.46
C ALA A 18 -18.20 -19.80 10.26
N GLY A 19 -18.73 -19.99 9.05
CA GLY A 19 -18.08 -19.68 7.80
C GLY A 19 -18.94 -18.74 6.97
N ILE A 20 -18.36 -17.71 6.38
CA ILE A 20 -19.07 -16.76 5.52
C ILE A 20 -18.41 -16.73 4.13
N ASP A 21 -19.22 -17.01 3.11
CA ASP A 21 -18.86 -16.77 1.72
C ASP A 21 -19.27 -15.34 1.34
N ILE A 22 -18.29 -14.56 0.91
CA ILE A 22 -18.43 -13.12 0.65
C ILE A 22 -18.65 -12.86 -0.82
N GLY A 23 -19.85 -12.39 -1.16
CA GLY A 23 -20.19 -11.90 -2.51
C GLY A 23 -20.35 -10.38 -2.57
N SER A 24 -20.47 -9.85 -3.77
CA SER A 24 -20.69 -8.40 -3.99
C SER A 24 -22.12 -7.95 -3.65
N ARG A 25 -23.09 -8.87 -3.71
CA ARG A 25 -24.52 -8.58 -3.50
C ARG A 25 -25.12 -9.33 -2.33
N ILE A 26 -24.60 -10.53 -2.06
CA ILE A 26 -25.11 -11.41 -1.02
C ILE A 26 -23.94 -11.98 -0.22
N GLN A 27 -24.22 -12.28 1.04
CA GLN A 27 -23.35 -12.98 1.96
C GLN A 27 -24.06 -14.28 2.34
N VAL A 28 -23.35 -15.40 2.29
CA VAL A 28 -23.88 -16.68 2.75
C VAL A 28 -23.15 -17.09 4.00
N ALA A 29 -23.87 -17.22 5.11
CA ALA A 29 -23.33 -17.63 6.39
C ALA A 29 -23.74 -19.08 6.71
N SER A 30 -22.77 -19.87 7.18
CA SER A 30 -22.99 -21.25 7.62
C SER A 30 -22.50 -21.45 9.04
N VAL A 31 -23.29 -22.17 9.84
CA VAL A 31 -23.01 -22.50 11.25
C VAL A 31 -23.13 -24.02 11.47
N PRO A 32 -22.65 -24.55 12.59
CA PRO A 32 -22.87 -25.97 12.94
C PRO A 32 -24.38 -26.29 12.96
N PRO A 33 -24.80 -27.42 12.35
CA PRO A 33 -26.22 -27.80 12.30
C PRO A 33 -26.90 -27.97 13.67
N GLU A 34 -26.07 -28.24 14.68
CA GLU A 34 -26.56 -28.43 16.07
C GLU A 34 -26.99 -27.10 16.75
N LEU A 35 -26.59 -25.96 16.17
CA LEU A 35 -26.87 -24.63 16.75
C LEU A 35 -28.04 -23.90 16.11
N SER A 36 -28.57 -24.39 14.98
CA SER A 36 -29.69 -23.75 14.28
C SER A 36 -30.42 -24.74 13.39
N ASP A 37 -31.78 -24.64 13.40
CA ASP A 37 -32.64 -25.41 12.48
C ASP A 37 -32.41 -25.01 11.01
N ASP A 38 -31.95 -23.77 10.78
CA ASP A 38 -31.58 -23.26 9.47
C ASP A 38 -30.08 -22.85 9.49
N PRO A 39 -29.16 -23.82 9.31
CA PRO A 39 -27.74 -23.61 9.52
C PRO A 39 -27.03 -22.87 8.38
N VAL A 40 -27.71 -22.61 7.26
CA VAL A 40 -27.15 -21.86 6.12
C VAL A 40 -28.10 -20.76 5.73
N ARG A 41 -27.73 -19.51 5.98
CA ARG A 41 -28.56 -18.34 5.68
C ARG A 41 -27.89 -17.41 4.70
N THR A 42 -28.73 -16.78 3.87
CA THR A 42 -28.30 -15.78 2.90
C THR A 42 -28.79 -14.40 3.34
N PHE A 43 -27.86 -13.43 3.32
CA PHE A 43 -28.12 -12.03 3.65
C PHE A 43 -27.71 -11.16 2.46
N GLN A 44 -28.32 -9.99 2.31
CA GLN A 44 -27.86 -9.02 1.33
C GLN A 44 -26.63 -8.27 1.83
N SER A 45 -25.96 -7.52 0.94
CA SER A 45 -24.75 -6.78 1.27
C SER A 45 -25.01 -5.38 1.83
N PHE A 46 -26.27 -5.04 2.17
CA PHE A 46 -26.58 -3.78 2.85
C PHE A 46 -26.16 -3.84 4.32
N THR A 47 -25.78 -2.71 4.88
CA THR A 47 -25.31 -2.62 6.27
C THR A 47 -26.31 -3.26 7.24
N ALA A 48 -27.62 -2.98 7.10
CA ALA A 48 -28.66 -3.55 7.96
C ALA A 48 -28.73 -5.08 7.90
N ASP A 49 -28.51 -5.67 6.72
CA ASP A 49 -28.53 -7.12 6.55
C ASP A 49 -27.27 -7.76 7.17
N ILE A 50 -26.11 -7.10 7.04
CA ILE A 50 -24.86 -7.55 7.67
C ILE A 50 -24.97 -7.46 9.20
N GLU A 51 -25.56 -6.38 9.72
CA GLU A 51 -25.89 -6.24 11.14
C GLU A 51 -26.87 -7.35 11.62
N GLN A 52 -27.89 -7.67 10.83
CA GLN A 52 -28.82 -8.76 11.12
C GLN A 52 -28.08 -10.11 11.15
N MET A 53 -27.16 -10.35 10.21
CA MET A 53 -26.32 -11.54 10.21
C MET A 53 -25.44 -11.63 11.46
N ALA A 54 -24.79 -10.53 11.86
CA ALA A 54 -23.96 -10.48 13.05
C ALA A 54 -24.77 -10.76 14.32
N ASN A 55 -25.93 -10.12 14.46
CA ASN A 55 -26.84 -10.35 15.58
C ASN A 55 -27.33 -11.80 15.63
N TRP A 56 -27.68 -12.40 14.49
CA TRP A 56 -28.06 -13.81 14.43
C TRP A 56 -26.93 -14.71 14.89
N LEU A 57 -25.70 -14.51 14.40
CA LEU A 57 -24.53 -15.32 14.80
C LEU A 57 -24.29 -15.23 16.32
N VAL A 58 -24.34 -14.04 16.89
CA VAL A 58 -24.20 -13.82 18.33
C VAL A 58 -25.33 -14.51 19.11
N SER A 59 -26.60 -14.40 18.66
CA SER A 59 -27.77 -14.96 19.36
C SER A 59 -27.73 -16.49 19.50
N ILE A 60 -27.13 -17.18 18.52
CA ILE A 60 -26.95 -18.64 18.56
C ILE A 60 -25.60 -19.07 19.19
N GLY A 61 -24.85 -18.10 19.74
CA GLY A 61 -23.63 -18.31 20.50
C GLY A 61 -22.40 -18.62 19.67
N ILE A 62 -22.33 -18.19 18.41
CA ILE A 62 -21.08 -18.20 17.63
C ILE A 62 -20.06 -17.25 18.28
N THR A 63 -18.82 -17.67 18.34
CA THR A 63 -17.71 -16.87 18.93
C THR A 63 -16.65 -16.51 17.90
N THR A 64 -16.54 -17.29 16.82
CA THR A 64 -15.52 -17.08 15.80
C THR A 64 -16.05 -17.36 14.40
N VAL A 65 -15.60 -16.54 13.44
CA VAL A 65 -16.10 -16.56 12.07
C VAL A 65 -14.92 -16.63 11.11
N ALA A 66 -14.95 -17.53 10.14
CA ALA A 66 -14.00 -17.53 9.02
C ALA A 66 -14.66 -16.96 7.77
N MET A 67 -13.94 -16.12 7.05
CA MET A 67 -14.33 -15.60 5.74
C MET A 67 -13.14 -15.55 4.79
N GLU A 68 -13.41 -15.61 3.48
CA GLU A 68 -12.36 -15.51 2.46
C GLU A 68 -12.08 -14.04 2.10
N SER A 69 -10.79 -13.69 1.95
CA SER A 69 -10.36 -12.32 1.59
C SER A 69 -10.52 -12.04 0.09
N THR A 70 -11.74 -12.13 -0.44
CA THR A 70 -12.02 -11.86 -1.85
C THR A 70 -12.25 -10.37 -2.11
N GLY A 71 -11.39 -9.76 -2.92
CA GLY A 71 -11.50 -8.35 -3.31
C GLY A 71 -11.48 -7.40 -2.11
N VAL A 72 -12.47 -6.49 -2.05
CA VAL A 72 -12.65 -5.50 -0.97
C VAL A 72 -13.94 -5.73 -0.18
N TYR A 73 -14.79 -6.66 -0.60
CA TYR A 73 -16.13 -6.87 -0.07
C TYR A 73 -16.15 -7.40 1.37
N TRP A 74 -15.06 -8.03 1.79
CA TRP A 74 -14.90 -8.55 3.14
C TRP A 74 -14.74 -7.45 4.21
N ILE A 75 -14.26 -6.25 3.84
CA ILE A 75 -13.92 -5.19 4.80
C ILE A 75 -15.11 -4.76 5.65
N PRO A 76 -16.28 -4.34 5.08
CA PRO A 76 -17.42 -3.92 5.89
C PRO A 76 -18.01 -5.07 6.71
N VAL A 77 -17.97 -6.31 6.21
CA VAL A 77 -18.43 -7.48 6.96
C VAL A 77 -17.51 -7.74 8.16
N TYR A 78 -16.20 -7.68 7.94
CA TYR A 78 -15.19 -7.83 8.99
C TYR A 78 -15.39 -6.82 10.13
N GLU A 79 -15.51 -5.53 9.78
CA GLU A 79 -15.65 -4.44 10.75
C GLU A 79 -16.94 -4.58 11.59
N ILE A 80 -18.06 -4.96 10.96
CA ILE A 80 -19.33 -5.15 11.66
C ILE A 80 -19.26 -6.36 12.59
N LEU A 81 -18.73 -7.50 12.14
CA LEU A 81 -18.60 -8.70 12.96
C LEU A 81 -17.67 -8.47 14.17
N GLU A 82 -16.57 -7.78 13.97
CA GLU A 82 -15.63 -7.42 15.05
C GLU A 82 -16.29 -6.47 16.06
N ALA A 83 -17.09 -5.50 15.61
CA ALA A 83 -17.86 -4.60 16.48
C ALA A 83 -18.89 -5.35 17.34
N HIS A 84 -19.41 -6.51 16.88
CA HIS A 84 -20.29 -7.40 17.65
C HIS A 84 -19.53 -8.39 18.56
N GLY A 85 -18.21 -8.24 18.69
CA GLY A 85 -17.37 -9.07 19.58
C GLY A 85 -17.03 -10.44 19.02
N LEU A 86 -17.24 -10.69 17.73
CA LEU A 86 -16.89 -11.94 17.07
C LEU A 86 -15.38 -11.93 16.69
N THR A 87 -14.70 -13.04 16.96
CA THR A 87 -13.32 -13.21 16.47
C THR A 87 -13.34 -13.60 15.00
N VAL A 88 -12.82 -12.72 14.13
CA VAL A 88 -12.87 -12.94 12.68
C VAL A 88 -11.54 -13.45 12.15
N VAL A 89 -11.59 -14.60 11.47
CA VAL A 89 -10.45 -15.23 10.79
C VAL A 89 -10.58 -14.99 9.28
N LEU A 90 -9.77 -14.08 8.76
CA LEU A 90 -9.70 -13.84 7.33
C LEU A 90 -8.76 -14.86 6.68
N ALA A 91 -9.32 -15.81 5.94
CA ALA A 91 -8.56 -16.88 5.31
C ALA A 91 -8.12 -16.49 3.88
N ASN A 92 -6.97 -17.03 3.46
CA ASN A 92 -6.52 -16.86 2.09
C ASN A 92 -7.26 -17.87 1.19
N ALA A 93 -7.81 -17.40 0.07
CA ALA A 93 -8.49 -18.22 -0.94
C ALA A 93 -7.69 -19.46 -1.38
N ARG A 94 -6.35 -19.35 -1.46
CA ARG A 94 -5.48 -20.48 -1.83
C ARG A 94 -5.46 -21.55 -0.75
N ASP A 95 -5.43 -21.16 0.52
CA ASP A 95 -5.39 -22.10 1.64
C ASP A 95 -6.71 -22.86 1.74
N CYS A 96 -7.84 -22.17 1.51
CA CYS A 96 -9.18 -22.80 1.48
C CYS A 96 -9.33 -23.81 0.34
N LYS A 97 -8.73 -23.54 -0.83
CA LYS A 97 -8.78 -24.43 -2.02
C LYS A 97 -7.76 -25.56 -1.98
N ALA A 98 -6.69 -25.43 -1.22
CA ALA A 98 -5.61 -26.40 -1.15
C ALA A 98 -5.93 -27.64 -0.30
N VAL A 99 -6.99 -27.61 0.53
CA VAL A 99 -7.36 -28.73 1.38
C VAL A 99 -8.11 -29.78 0.56
N PRO A 100 -7.62 -31.04 0.49
CA PRO A 100 -8.28 -32.12 -0.25
C PRO A 100 -9.64 -32.46 0.37
N GLY A 101 -10.59 -32.87 -0.49
CA GLY A 101 -11.90 -33.38 -0.02
C GLY A 101 -13.08 -32.43 -0.20
N ARG A 102 -12.88 -31.25 -0.85
CA ARG A 102 -13.98 -30.39 -1.27
C ARG A 102 -14.85 -31.14 -2.29
N LYS A 103 -16.13 -31.34 -1.94
CA LYS A 103 -17.14 -31.81 -2.89
C LYS A 103 -17.78 -30.62 -3.60
N SER A 104 -18.13 -30.80 -4.87
CA SER A 104 -18.85 -29.82 -5.70
C SER A 104 -20.21 -29.38 -5.13
N ASP A 105 -20.81 -30.20 -4.27
CA ASP A 105 -22.17 -30.01 -3.75
C ASP A 105 -22.21 -29.31 -2.39
N VAL A 106 -21.05 -28.92 -1.82
CA VAL A 106 -20.97 -28.18 -0.54
C VAL A 106 -20.81 -26.71 -0.86
N ASN A 107 -21.71 -25.87 -0.32
CA ASN A 107 -21.63 -24.43 -0.38
C ASN A 107 -20.30 -23.95 0.23
N ASP A 108 -19.70 -22.92 -0.37
CA ASP A 108 -18.40 -22.38 0.05
C ASP A 108 -18.40 -21.92 1.52
N ALA A 109 -19.52 -21.37 2.01
CA ALA A 109 -19.70 -21.03 3.42
C ALA A 109 -19.65 -22.25 4.35
N GLN A 110 -20.29 -23.37 3.98
CA GLN A 110 -20.24 -24.62 4.75
C GLN A 110 -18.84 -25.22 4.75
N TRP A 111 -18.12 -25.10 3.64
CA TRP A 111 -16.75 -25.56 3.55
C TRP A 111 -15.83 -24.74 4.48
N LEU A 112 -15.93 -23.41 4.43
CA LEU A 112 -15.20 -22.51 5.32
C LEU A 112 -15.50 -22.79 6.79
N GLN A 113 -16.79 -23.00 7.15
CA GLN A 113 -17.22 -23.34 8.50
C GLN A 113 -16.55 -24.65 8.99
N ARG A 114 -16.52 -25.69 8.15
CA ARG A 114 -15.90 -26.98 8.51
C ARG A 114 -14.40 -26.88 8.68
N LEU A 115 -13.70 -26.18 7.74
CA LEU A 115 -12.27 -25.96 7.85
C LEU A 115 -11.91 -25.16 9.11
N HIS A 116 -12.72 -24.16 9.44
CA HIS A 116 -12.53 -23.34 10.62
C HIS A 116 -12.82 -24.10 11.90
N ALA A 117 -13.87 -24.89 11.93
CA ALA A 117 -14.20 -25.75 13.07
C ALA A 117 -13.07 -26.75 13.36
N CYS A 118 -12.41 -27.30 12.35
CA CYS A 118 -11.27 -28.21 12.51
C CYS A 118 -9.91 -27.51 12.74
N GLY A 119 -9.86 -26.16 12.80
CA GLY A 119 -8.61 -25.41 12.98
C GLY A 119 -7.65 -25.46 11.79
N LEU A 120 -8.15 -25.75 10.57
CA LEU A 120 -7.32 -25.91 9.36
C LEU A 120 -7.04 -24.60 8.64
N LEU A 121 -7.69 -23.50 9.04
CA LEU A 121 -7.51 -22.20 8.41
C LEU A 121 -6.41 -21.40 9.14
N ARG A 122 -5.49 -20.86 8.35
CA ARG A 122 -4.52 -19.88 8.84
C ARG A 122 -5.09 -18.48 8.67
N ALA A 123 -5.15 -17.71 9.75
CA ALA A 123 -5.53 -16.31 9.70
C ALA A 123 -4.53 -15.50 8.86
N SER A 124 -5.03 -14.70 7.94
CA SER A 124 -4.25 -13.63 7.29
C SER A 124 -4.01 -12.52 8.30
N PHE A 125 -2.81 -11.96 8.28
CA PHE A 125 -2.49 -10.83 9.15
C PHE A 125 -3.39 -9.63 8.84
N GLN A 126 -4.10 -9.15 9.85
CA GLN A 126 -4.84 -7.90 9.82
C GLN A 126 -4.12 -6.88 10.71
N PRO A 127 -3.72 -5.74 10.16
CA PRO A 127 -3.15 -4.68 10.96
C PRO A 127 -4.23 -4.02 11.81
N ALA A 128 -3.83 -3.39 12.93
CA ALA A 128 -4.70 -2.50 13.68
C ALA A 128 -5.32 -1.42 12.77
N ARG A 129 -6.49 -0.92 13.15
CA ARG A 129 -7.29 0.02 12.35
C ARG A 129 -6.51 1.25 11.92
N GLU A 130 -5.69 1.80 12.81
CA GLU A 130 -4.87 2.98 12.58
C GLU A 130 -3.80 2.70 11.50
N ILE A 131 -3.19 1.52 11.54
CA ILE A 131 -2.23 1.08 10.53
C ILE A 131 -2.92 0.80 9.20
N ALA A 132 -4.15 0.25 9.22
CA ALA A 132 -4.93 0.04 8.00
C ALA A 132 -5.28 1.38 7.32
N ALA A 133 -5.68 2.40 8.11
CA ALA A 133 -5.94 3.75 7.63
C ALA A 133 -4.68 4.40 7.03
N LEU A 134 -3.55 4.37 7.75
CA LEU A 134 -2.26 4.86 7.26
C LEU A 134 -1.90 4.23 5.90
N ARG A 135 -2.05 2.92 5.77
CA ARG A 135 -1.81 2.20 4.50
C ARG A 135 -2.77 2.60 3.39
N ALA A 136 -4.02 2.93 3.71
CA ALA A 136 -4.98 3.42 2.72
C ALA A 136 -4.53 4.77 2.15
N TYR A 137 -4.15 5.74 3.00
CA TYR A 137 -3.63 7.04 2.58
C TYR A 137 -2.35 6.91 1.75
N MET A 138 -1.42 6.03 2.15
CA MET A 138 -0.20 5.78 1.39
C MET A 138 -0.48 5.22 -0.01
N ARG A 139 -1.44 4.29 -0.16
CA ARG A 139 -1.81 3.75 -1.47
C ARG A 139 -2.44 4.82 -2.38
N ILE A 140 -3.27 5.71 -1.82
CA ILE A 140 -3.86 6.84 -2.55
C ILE A 140 -2.74 7.77 -3.02
N ARG A 141 -1.79 8.11 -2.13
CA ARG A 141 -0.63 8.92 -2.47
C ARG A 141 0.22 8.31 -3.60
N ASP A 142 0.55 7.02 -3.51
CA ASP A 142 1.30 6.30 -4.53
C ASP A 142 0.58 6.38 -5.89
N ARG A 143 -0.75 6.22 -5.90
CA ARG A 143 -1.57 6.34 -7.11
C ARG A 143 -1.53 7.75 -7.72
N HIS A 144 -1.59 8.78 -6.87
CA HIS A 144 -1.47 10.17 -7.34
C HIS A 144 -0.09 10.48 -7.90
N LEU A 145 0.99 9.90 -7.35
CA LEU A 145 2.34 10.00 -7.91
C LEU A 145 2.44 9.33 -9.28
N GLU A 146 1.82 8.16 -9.48
CA GLU A 146 1.75 7.49 -10.79
C GLU A 146 1.05 8.38 -11.83
N TYR A 147 -0.10 8.97 -11.48
CA TYR A 147 -0.84 9.86 -12.37
C TYR A 147 -0.07 11.16 -12.66
N ALA A 148 0.53 11.79 -11.66
CA ALA A 148 1.38 12.97 -11.86
C ALA A 148 2.54 12.67 -12.82
N SER A 149 3.17 11.50 -12.69
CA SER A 149 4.25 11.06 -13.58
C SER A 149 3.77 10.86 -15.01
N ALA A 150 2.57 10.32 -15.23
CA ALA A 150 1.99 10.20 -16.56
C ALA A 150 1.76 11.59 -17.22
N HIS A 151 1.26 12.56 -16.46
CA HIS A 151 1.05 13.92 -16.98
C HIS A 151 2.36 14.67 -17.23
N MET A 152 3.42 14.38 -16.46
CA MET A 152 4.77 14.87 -16.76
C MET A 152 5.27 14.35 -18.14
N GLN A 153 5.03 13.07 -18.44
CA GLN A 153 5.35 12.50 -19.77
C GLN A 153 4.51 13.13 -20.87
N HIS A 154 3.23 13.44 -20.62
CA HIS A 154 2.38 14.16 -21.59
C HIS A 154 2.89 15.57 -21.85
N MET A 155 3.32 16.32 -20.81
CA MET A 155 3.97 17.62 -20.99
C MET A 155 5.23 17.50 -21.85
N GLN A 156 6.09 16.53 -21.57
CA GLN A 156 7.30 16.29 -22.37
C GLN A 156 6.97 15.97 -23.83
N LYS A 157 5.94 15.13 -24.07
CA LYS A 157 5.47 14.82 -25.43
C LYS A 157 5.00 16.08 -26.16
N ALA A 158 4.18 16.91 -25.51
CA ALA A 158 3.70 18.16 -26.12
C ALA A 158 4.85 19.11 -26.48
N LEU A 159 5.84 19.27 -25.59
CA LEU A 159 7.05 20.03 -25.87
C LEU A 159 7.83 19.47 -27.08
N THR A 160 7.98 18.15 -27.15
CA THR A 160 8.66 17.47 -28.26
C THR A 160 7.93 17.68 -29.60
N LEU A 161 6.60 17.64 -29.61
CA LEU A 161 5.80 17.90 -30.80
C LEU A 161 5.95 19.34 -31.33
N MET A 162 6.22 20.28 -30.42
CA MET A 162 6.56 21.67 -30.77
C MET A 162 8.04 21.87 -31.13
N ASN A 163 8.86 20.79 -31.13
CA ASN A 163 10.31 20.81 -31.24
C ASN A 163 10.99 21.63 -30.13
N LEU A 164 10.38 21.74 -28.97
CA LEU A 164 10.98 22.38 -27.78
C LEU A 164 11.77 21.35 -26.99
N GLN A 165 13.10 21.46 -27.04
CA GLN A 165 14.02 20.47 -26.49
C GLN A 165 14.39 20.76 -25.02
N LEU A 166 13.43 21.24 -24.24
CA LEU A 166 13.63 21.67 -22.85
C LEU A 166 14.23 20.56 -21.98
N HIS A 167 13.81 19.31 -22.17
CA HIS A 167 14.28 18.13 -21.43
C HIS A 167 15.75 17.76 -21.70
N HIS A 168 16.38 18.32 -22.74
CA HIS A 168 17.81 18.13 -23.02
C HIS A 168 18.69 19.17 -22.29
N VAL A 169 18.13 20.31 -21.92
CA VAL A 169 18.88 21.44 -21.36
C VAL A 169 18.62 21.70 -19.89
N ILE A 170 17.61 21.03 -19.32
CA ILE A 170 17.35 21.03 -17.87
C ILE A 170 17.27 19.60 -17.35
N SER A 171 17.69 19.39 -16.12
CA SER A 171 17.72 18.06 -15.51
C SER A 171 16.33 17.45 -15.22
N ASP A 172 15.33 18.31 -15.04
CA ASP A 172 13.96 17.91 -14.71
C ASP A 172 12.97 18.98 -15.15
N ILE A 173 12.06 18.61 -16.05
CA ILE A 173 11.01 19.52 -16.55
C ILE A 173 9.96 19.85 -15.49
N SER A 174 9.80 18.98 -14.48
CA SER A 174 8.93 19.21 -13.33
C SER A 174 9.60 20.02 -12.21
N GLY A 175 10.87 20.37 -12.37
CA GLY A 175 11.61 21.24 -11.46
C GLY A 175 11.20 22.72 -11.60
N VAL A 176 11.76 23.56 -10.71
CA VAL A 176 11.44 25.00 -10.63
C VAL A 176 11.55 25.71 -11.97
N THR A 177 12.69 25.53 -12.66
CA THR A 177 12.92 26.16 -13.98
C THR A 177 11.99 25.62 -15.05
N GLY A 178 11.83 24.28 -15.12
CA GLY A 178 10.99 23.67 -16.14
C GLY A 178 9.53 24.09 -16.02
N LEU A 179 8.95 23.98 -14.83
CA LEU A 179 7.57 24.41 -14.61
C LEU A 179 7.36 25.92 -14.84
N LYS A 180 8.37 26.76 -14.50
CA LYS A 180 8.28 28.21 -14.76
C LYS A 180 8.19 28.50 -16.24
N ILE A 181 9.06 27.85 -17.05
CA ILE A 181 9.05 27.99 -18.52
C ILE A 181 7.75 27.42 -19.12
N ILE A 182 7.33 26.21 -18.71
CA ILE A 182 6.10 25.57 -19.21
C ILE A 182 4.88 26.45 -18.92
N ARG A 183 4.78 27.02 -17.72
CA ARG A 183 3.68 27.95 -17.38
C ARG A 183 3.69 29.20 -18.22
N ALA A 184 4.85 29.78 -18.54
CA ALA A 184 4.97 30.91 -19.40
C ALA A 184 4.52 30.59 -20.85
N ILE A 185 4.92 29.42 -21.39
CA ILE A 185 4.48 28.93 -22.69
C ILE A 185 2.95 28.78 -22.73
N VAL A 186 2.34 28.18 -21.73
CA VAL A 186 0.89 28.01 -21.60
C VAL A 186 0.19 29.39 -21.48
N ALA A 187 0.83 30.37 -20.87
CA ALA A 187 0.34 31.75 -20.78
C ALA A 187 0.51 32.55 -22.08
N GLY A 188 1.11 31.96 -23.12
CA GLY A 188 1.27 32.57 -24.44
C GLY A 188 2.64 33.16 -24.72
N GLU A 189 3.61 33.01 -23.82
CA GLU A 189 4.99 33.46 -24.06
C GLU A 189 5.70 32.51 -25.04
N GLN A 190 6.27 33.06 -26.09
CA GLN A 190 6.96 32.33 -27.16
C GLN A 190 8.36 32.90 -27.46
N ASP A 191 8.72 34.04 -26.84
CA ASP A 191 10.05 34.60 -27.00
C ASP A 191 11.10 33.74 -26.31
N PRO A 192 12.05 33.12 -27.07
CA PRO A 192 13.07 32.25 -26.49
C PRO A 192 14.03 32.98 -25.53
N ASP A 193 14.23 34.29 -25.70
CA ASP A 193 15.08 35.09 -24.83
C ASP A 193 14.41 35.31 -23.48
N ILE A 194 13.12 35.64 -23.47
CA ILE A 194 12.31 35.77 -22.25
C ILE A 194 12.25 34.40 -21.51
N LEU A 195 11.88 33.36 -22.24
CA LEU A 195 11.79 31.99 -21.65
C LEU A 195 13.12 31.50 -21.07
N ALA A 196 14.22 31.71 -21.79
CA ALA A 196 15.57 31.30 -21.32
C ALA A 196 16.01 32.11 -20.09
N SER A 197 15.61 33.41 -19.98
CA SER A 197 15.92 34.24 -18.82
C SER A 197 15.31 33.71 -17.50
N MET A 198 14.28 32.86 -17.58
CA MET A 198 13.62 32.25 -16.44
C MET A 198 14.43 31.13 -15.76
N ARG A 199 15.61 30.78 -16.30
CA ARG A 199 16.46 29.73 -15.73
C ARG A 199 16.90 30.07 -14.31
N ASP A 200 16.99 29.04 -13.46
CA ASP A 200 17.65 29.14 -12.15
C ASP A 200 19.17 29.23 -12.33
N VAL A 201 19.86 29.96 -11.45
CA VAL A 201 21.34 30.11 -11.46
C VAL A 201 22.07 28.77 -11.36
N ARG A 202 21.43 27.73 -10.81
CA ARG A 202 21.96 26.36 -10.68
C ARG A 202 21.85 25.54 -11.96
N CYS A 203 21.19 26.04 -13.02
CA CYS A 203 21.16 25.35 -14.31
C CYS A 203 22.56 25.25 -14.91
N ARG A 204 22.96 24.04 -15.29
CA ARG A 204 24.30 23.76 -15.83
C ARG A 204 24.49 24.34 -17.23
N GLU A 205 23.44 24.27 -18.06
CA GLU A 205 23.47 24.73 -19.44
C GLU A 205 23.50 26.26 -19.54
N SER A 206 24.16 26.75 -20.58
CA SER A 206 24.25 28.19 -20.84
C SER A 206 22.90 28.77 -21.23
N LEU A 207 22.72 30.07 -21.01
CA LEU A 207 21.53 30.80 -21.46
C LEU A 207 21.31 30.65 -22.98
N ARG A 208 22.41 30.67 -23.75
CA ARG A 208 22.38 30.48 -25.20
C ARG A 208 21.87 29.10 -25.60
N THR A 209 22.32 28.04 -24.90
CA THR A 209 21.87 26.66 -25.17
C THR A 209 20.39 26.50 -24.84
N ILE A 210 19.94 27.04 -23.69
CA ILE A 210 18.53 26.98 -23.27
C ILE A 210 17.67 27.76 -24.25
N ARG A 211 18.10 28.96 -24.70
CA ARG A 211 17.42 29.75 -25.73
C ARG A 211 17.25 28.92 -27.01
N SER A 212 18.30 28.29 -27.49
CA SER A 212 18.24 27.46 -28.71
C SER A 212 17.27 26.29 -28.60
N ALA A 213 17.13 25.70 -27.43
CA ALA A 213 16.22 24.60 -27.15
C ALA A 213 14.75 25.05 -27.06
N LEU A 214 14.51 26.35 -26.96
CA LEU A 214 13.16 26.96 -26.88
C LEU A 214 12.70 27.58 -28.17
N VAL A 215 13.47 27.50 -29.26
CA VAL A 215 13.04 27.86 -30.60
C VAL A 215 12.31 26.66 -31.21
N GLY A 216 11.01 26.80 -31.45
CA GLY A 216 10.18 25.74 -31.98
C GLY A 216 8.88 26.22 -32.63
N ASN A 217 7.97 25.30 -32.88
CA ASN A 217 6.70 25.55 -33.53
C ASN A 217 5.55 25.43 -32.51
N TYR A 218 5.05 26.57 -32.03
CA TYR A 218 4.04 26.66 -30.98
C TYR A 218 2.62 26.48 -31.55
N GLN A 219 2.32 25.31 -32.15
CA GLN A 219 0.99 25.01 -32.67
C GLN A 219 -0.06 25.02 -31.55
N PRO A 220 -1.23 25.66 -31.78
CA PRO A 220 -2.26 25.85 -30.76
C PRO A 220 -2.72 24.52 -30.11
N GLU A 221 -2.85 23.45 -30.88
CA GLU A 221 -3.25 22.15 -30.38
C GLU A 221 -2.21 21.51 -29.43
N HIS A 222 -0.93 21.77 -29.67
CA HIS A 222 0.16 21.24 -28.80
C HIS A 222 0.29 22.09 -27.53
N VAL A 223 0.12 23.40 -27.62
CA VAL A 223 0.05 24.30 -26.45
C VAL A 223 -1.19 23.97 -25.62
N PHE A 224 -2.33 23.68 -26.26
CA PHE A 224 -3.53 23.22 -25.56
C PHE A 224 -3.27 21.88 -24.83
N ALA A 225 -2.66 20.88 -25.49
CA ALA A 225 -2.31 19.60 -24.86
C ALA A 225 -1.35 19.81 -23.67
N LEU A 226 -0.36 20.70 -23.80
CA LEU A 226 0.55 21.07 -22.73
C LEU A 226 -0.20 21.68 -21.54
N SER A 227 -1.16 22.58 -21.80
CA SER A 227 -1.95 23.23 -20.75
C SER A 227 -2.81 22.22 -19.97
N GLN A 228 -3.45 21.27 -20.67
CA GLN A 228 -4.23 20.20 -20.03
C GLN A 228 -3.35 19.32 -19.15
N ALA A 229 -2.19 18.90 -19.67
CA ALA A 229 -1.25 18.06 -18.92
C ALA A 229 -0.70 18.78 -17.67
N LEU A 230 -0.37 20.09 -17.79
CA LEU A 230 0.08 20.92 -16.68
C LEU A 230 -1.01 21.08 -15.60
N ALA A 231 -2.24 21.37 -15.98
CA ALA A 231 -3.36 21.53 -15.04
C ALA A 231 -3.61 20.25 -14.24
N LEU A 232 -3.58 19.08 -14.91
CA LEU A 232 -3.74 17.80 -14.24
C LEU A 232 -2.53 17.45 -13.35
N PHE A 233 -1.31 17.74 -13.79
CA PHE A 233 -0.12 17.60 -12.96
C PHE A 233 -0.23 18.43 -11.67
N ASP A 234 -0.61 19.71 -11.76
CA ASP A 234 -0.77 20.59 -10.61
C ASP A 234 -1.89 20.09 -9.67
N ALA A 235 -2.99 19.60 -10.23
CA ALA A 235 -4.08 19.00 -9.46
C ALA A 235 -3.60 17.79 -8.66
N TYR A 236 -2.81 16.87 -9.26
CA TYR A 236 -2.26 15.73 -8.54
C TYR A 236 -1.21 16.14 -7.52
N GLN A 237 -0.39 17.16 -7.76
CA GLN A 237 0.54 17.69 -6.75
C GLN A 237 -0.20 18.20 -5.50
N ALA A 238 -1.35 18.85 -5.69
CA ALA A 238 -2.20 19.27 -4.57
C ALA A 238 -2.77 18.05 -3.81
N ARG A 239 -3.27 17.03 -4.52
CA ARG A 239 -3.78 15.79 -3.88
C ARG A 239 -2.70 15.01 -3.15
N ILE A 240 -1.47 14.98 -3.66
CA ILE A 240 -0.32 14.39 -2.97
C ILE A 240 -0.05 15.13 -1.66
N ALA A 241 -0.10 16.47 -1.66
CA ALA A 241 0.07 17.26 -0.45
C ALA A 241 -1.06 17.02 0.58
N ASP A 242 -2.30 16.82 0.13
CA ASP A 242 -3.41 16.44 1.01
C ASP A 242 -3.19 15.06 1.62
N CYS A 243 -2.71 14.09 0.83
CA CYS A 243 -2.34 12.75 1.35
C CYS A 243 -1.19 12.85 2.37
N ASP A 244 -0.17 13.68 2.11
CA ASP A 244 0.95 13.89 3.04
C ASP A 244 0.45 14.35 4.41
N LYS A 245 -0.53 15.27 4.46
CA LYS A 245 -1.15 15.73 5.72
C LYS A 245 -1.86 14.60 6.46
N GLN A 246 -2.63 13.76 5.74
CA GLN A 246 -3.34 12.64 6.36
C GLN A 246 -2.37 11.57 6.90
N ILE A 247 -1.28 11.31 6.19
CA ILE A 247 -0.22 10.40 6.62
C ILE A 247 0.48 10.96 7.86
N GLU A 248 0.82 12.24 7.87
CA GLU A 248 1.42 12.93 9.01
C GLU A 248 0.52 12.83 10.24
N ASN A 249 -0.77 13.17 10.11
CA ASN A 249 -1.74 13.08 11.20
C ASN A 249 -1.86 11.65 11.73
N SER A 250 -1.90 10.65 10.85
CA SER A 250 -1.97 9.24 11.25
C SER A 250 -0.73 8.80 12.03
N LEU A 251 0.45 9.25 11.62
CA LEU A 251 1.70 8.98 12.36
C LEU A 251 1.75 9.71 13.69
N GLN A 252 1.20 10.93 13.79
CA GLN A 252 1.08 11.66 15.05
C GLN A 252 0.18 10.90 16.04
N VAL A 253 -0.99 10.42 15.59
CA VAL A 253 -1.89 9.60 16.41
C VAL A 253 -1.19 8.33 16.90
N LEU A 254 -0.48 7.63 16.02
CA LEU A 254 0.27 6.42 16.39
C LEU A 254 1.40 6.65 17.38
N ASN A 255 1.91 7.88 17.45
CA ASN A 255 2.98 8.28 18.36
C ASN A 255 2.47 8.95 19.66
N ALA A 256 1.18 9.33 19.74
CA ALA A 256 0.65 10.14 20.83
C ALA A 256 0.85 9.53 22.22
N ASP A 257 0.62 8.21 22.33
CA ASP A 257 0.71 7.48 23.61
C ASP A 257 2.08 6.81 23.82
N ARG A 258 3.07 7.10 22.95
CA ARG A 258 4.40 6.49 23.06
C ARG A 258 5.32 7.33 23.92
N PRO A 259 6.10 6.71 24.83
CA PRO A 259 7.11 7.44 25.59
C PRO A 259 8.16 8.00 24.62
N GLN A 260 8.71 9.17 24.95
CA GLN A 260 9.85 9.68 24.19
C GLN A 260 11.03 8.73 24.29
N LEU A 261 11.71 8.50 23.17
CA LEU A 261 12.88 7.64 23.16
C LEU A 261 14.03 8.32 23.90
N GLU A 262 14.69 7.58 24.79
CA GLU A 262 15.87 8.08 25.52
C GLU A 262 17.05 8.34 24.57
N THR A 263 17.16 7.57 23.49
CA THR A 263 18.22 7.72 22.51
C THR A 263 17.82 8.75 21.46
N PRO A 264 18.59 9.84 21.28
CA PRO A 264 18.29 10.84 20.26
C PRO A 264 18.43 10.24 18.84
N LEU A 265 17.65 10.78 17.90
CA LEU A 265 17.72 10.39 16.50
C LEU A 265 19.14 10.65 15.95
N PRO A 266 19.83 9.66 15.39
CA PRO A 266 21.19 9.82 14.84
C PRO A 266 21.22 10.88 13.72
N ALA A 267 22.42 11.42 13.43
CA ALA A 267 22.58 12.34 12.32
C ALA A 267 22.25 11.63 10.97
N PRO A 268 21.57 12.31 10.04
CA PRO A 268 21.23 11.70 8.76
C PRO A 268 22.49 11.35 7.94
N ARG A 269 22.54 10.14 7.40
CA ARG A 269 23.68 9.65 6.61
C ARG A 269 23.85 10.41 5.30
N THR A 270 22.75 10.86 4.70
CA THR A 270 22.76 11.64 3.46
C THR A 270 21.84 12.85 3.60
N LYS A 271 22.26 13.97 3.00
CA LYS A 271 21.46 15.20 2.93
C LYS A 271 20.60 15.28 1.66
N THR A 272 20.60 14.22 0.84
CA THR A 272 19.90 14.21 -0.46
C THR A 272 18.39 14.15 -0.24
N LYS A 273 17.66 15.13 -0.76
CA LYS A 273 16.18 15.12 -0.78
C LYS A 273 15.71 14.25 -1.95
N GLN A 274 14.84 13.29 -1.66
CA GLN A 274 14.15 12.53 -2.70
C GLN A 274 13.02 13.37 -3.31
N ALA A 275 12.93 13.43 -4.64
CA ALA A 275 11.95 14.26 -5.35
C ALA A 275 10.50 13.99 -4.92
N ASN A 276 10.15 12.73 -4.68
CA ASN A 276 8.80 12.29 -4.32
C ASN A 276 8.63 11.98 -2.82
N ALA A 277 9.58 12.42 -1.97
CA ALA A 277 9.45 12.25 -0.53
C ALA A 277 8.28 13.07 0.02
N PRO A 278 7.58 12.57 1.05
CA PRO A 278 6.60 13.37 1.78
C PRO A 278 7.20 14.68 2.28
N LYS A 279 6.37 15.73 2.34
CA LYS A 279 6.83 17.09 2.68
C LYS A 279 6.90 17.36 4.20
N PHE A 280 6.86 16.32 5.02
CA PHE A 280 6.97 16.39 6.48
C PHE A 280 8.11 15.49 6.99
N ASP A 281 8.45 15.56 8.27
CA ASP A 281 9.55 14.78 8.85
C ASP A 281 9.15 13.33 9.16
N VAL A 282 9.05 12.55 8.08
CA VAL A 282 8.78 11.10 8.15
C VAL A 282 9.81 10.36 9.00
N ARG A 283 11.09 10.76 8.93
CA ARG A 283 12.20 10.06 9.58
C ARG A 283 12.06 10.08 11.10
N SER A 284 11.87 11.26 11.68
CA SER A 284 11.67 11.42 13.13
C SER A 284 10.43 10.69 13.61
N MET A 285 9.32 10.78 12.86
CA MET A 285 8.07 10.10 13.21
C MET A 285 8.19 8.58 13.19
N LEU A 286 8.86 8.01 12.18
CA LEU A 286 9.11 6.56 12.11
C LEU A 286 10.10 6.10 13.18
N TYR A 287 11.11 6.91 13.48
CA TYR A 287 12.04 6.61 14.56
C TYR A 287 11.33 6.55 15.91
N GLN A 288 10.46 7.51 16.21
CA GLN A 288 9.63 7.51 17.40
C GLN A 288 8.71 6.28 17.46
N LEU A 289 8.17 5.86 16.31
CA LEU A 289 7.27 4.71 16.19
C LEU A 289 7.97 3.38 16.40
N THR A 290 9.18 3.21 15.85
CA THR A 290 9.88 1.91 15.75
C THR A 290 11.09 1.78 16.67
N GLY A 291 11.60 2.87 17.23
CA GLY A 291 12.87 2.91 17.97
C GLY A 291 14.10 2.71 17.09
N THR A 292 13.94 2.60 15.77
CA THR A 292 15.04 2.31 14.84
C THR A 292 15.02 3.25 13.65
N ASP A 293 16.17 3.86 13.33
CA ASP A 293 16.30 4.68 12.13
C ASP A 293 16.57 3.81 10.89
N LEU A 294 15.50 3.45 10.19
CA LEU A 294 15.58 2.64 8.96
C LEU A 294 16.35 3.35 7.84
N THR A 295 16.49 4.68 7.88
CA THR A 295 17.22 5.44 6.84
C THR A 295 18.74 5.31 6.94
N LEU A 296 19.27 4.72 8.02
CA LEU A 296 20.67 4.36 8.13
C LEU A 296 21.05 3.18 7.23
N ILE A 297 20.07 2.37 6.82
CA ILE A 297 20.28 1.26 5.88
C ILE A 297 20.50 1.83 4.47
N HIS A 298 21.56 1.39 3.81
CA HIS A 298 21.88 1.85 2.45
C HIS A 298 20.72 1.58 1.49
N GLY A 299 20.30 2.61 0.74
CA GLY A 299 19.20 2.53 -0.21
C GLY A 299 17.79 2.71 0.39
N ILE A 300 17.66 2.82 1.70
CA ILE A 300 16.37 3.12 2.34
C ILE A 300 16.30 4.61 2.66
N GLY A 301 15.52 5.34 1.85
CA GLY A 301 15.14 6.73 2.14
C GLY A 301 13.81 6.80 2.88
N PRO A 302 13.36 8.01 3.30
CA PRO A 302 12.13 8.20 4.07
C PRO A 302 10.88 7.58 3.42
N SER A 303 10.73 7.72 2.10
CA SER A 303 9.59 7.11 1.36
C SER A 303 9.60 5.59 1.39
N ILE A 304 10.79 4.97 1.28
CA ILE A 304 10.93 3.52 1.35
C ILE A 304 10.71 3.05 2.79
N ALA A 305 11.28 3.74 3.78
CA ALA A 305 11.07 3.44 5.19
C ALA A 305 9.58 3.44 5.54
N LEU A 306 8.84 4.47 5.12
CA LEU A 306 7.39 4.55 5.27
C LEU A 306 6.66 3.38 4.58
N SER A 307 7.14 2.91 3.42
CA SER A 307 6.53 1.79 2.69
C SER A 307 6.86 0.41 3.26
N LEU A 308 7.89 0.27 4.10
CA LEU A 308 8.23 -0.99 4.79
C LEU A 308 7.21 -1.36 5.87
N GLU A 309 6.46 -0.39 6.39
CA GLU A 309 5.28 -0.63 7.21
C GLU A 309 4.12 -1.33 6.44
N LYS A 310 4.23 -1.45 5.11
CA LYS A 310 3.33 -2.29 4.30
C LYS A 310 3.81 -3.74 4.38
N PRO A 311 3.07 -4.70 4.97
CA PRO A 311 3.35 -6.11 4.68
C PRO A 311 3.11 -6.29 3.19
N ARG A 312 4.19 -6.56 2.46
CA ARG A 312 4.08 -6.94 1.06
C ARG A 312 3.18 -8.17 0.98
N ARG A 313 2.20 -8.17 0.09
CA ARG A 313 1.66 -9.42 -0.44
C ARG A 313 2.86 -10.25 -0.85
N THR A 314 3.19 -11.25 -0.09
CA THR A 314 4.26 -12.17 -0.43
C THR A 314 3.82 -13.00 -1.63
N SER A 315 4.17 -12.53 -2.85
CA SER A 315 4.56 -13.50 -3.86
C SER A 315 5.79 -14.21 -3.26
N ARG A 316 5.72 -15.53 -3.17
CA ARG A 316 6.77 -16.41 -2.65
C ARG A 316 8.16 -15.89 -3.02
N ARG A 317 8.96 -15.49 -2.04
CA ARG A 317 10.41 -15.35 -1.95
C ARG A 317 10.84 -13.97 -1.41
N THR A 318 10.66 -13.79 -0.12
CA THR A 318 11.65 -13.18 0.78
C THR A 318 11.00 -13.08 2.17
N ARG A 319 11.23 -14.10 2.98
CA ARG A 319 11.00 -14.02 4.41
C ARG A 319 12.19 -13.26 5.00
N CYS A 320 12.04 -11.97 5.24
CA CYS A 320 12.72 -11.28 6.31
C CYS A 320 11.66 -11.05 7.39
N GLU A 321 11.52 -12.00 8.29
CA GLU A 321 10.88 -11.75 9.58
C GLU A 321 11.86 -10.90 10.39
N VAL A 322 11.64 -9.60 10.45
CA VAL A 322 12.17 -8.82 11.57
C VAL A 322 11.25 -9.14 12.74
N ARG A 323 11.56 -10.20 13.46
CA ARG A 323 11.03 -10.42 14.80
C ARG A 323 11.66 -9.37 15.69
N LEU A 324 10.86 -8.43 16.14
CA LEU A 324 11.18 -7.60 17.29
C LEU A 324 10.86 -8.44 18.54
N ASP A 325 11.76 -9.34 18.89
CA ASP A 325 11.75 -9.97 20.19
C ASP A 325 12.41 -9.02 21.21
N SER A 326 11.82 -9.03 22.40
CA SER A 326 12.16 -8.36 23.66
C SER A 326 13.67 -8.16 23.91
N PRO A 327 14.08 -7.17 24.71
CA PRO A 327 15.47 -6.75 24.86
C PRO A 327 16.29 -7.66 25.79
N ASN A 328 16.36 -8.97 25.55
CA ASN A 328 17.21 -9.87 26.34
C ASN A 328 17.59 -11.19 25.63
N GLU A 329 18.04 -11.15 24.37
CA GLU A 329 18.78 -12.29 23.82
C GLU A 329 19.90 -11.84 22.88
N LYS A 330 21.09 -12.36 23.12
CA LYS A 330 22.32 -12.05 22.38
C LYS A 330 22.17 -12.47 20.91
N ALA A 331 22.34 -11.52 20.01
CA ALA A 331 22.29 -11.75 18.57
C ALA A 331 23.42 -12.67 18.09
N VAL A 332 23.04 -13.73 17.38
CA VAL A 332 23.95 -14.56 16.59
C VAL A 332 23.98 -13.95 15.17
N PRO A 333 25.15 -13.77 14.51
CA PRO A 333 25.21 -13.18 13.18
C PRO A 333 24.63 -14.13 12.14
N GLY A 334 23.54 -13.69 11.45
CA GLY A 334 22.90 -14.44 10.36
C GLY A 334 23.15 -13.76 9.01
N GLU A 335 23.56 -14.53 8.02
CA GLU A 335 23.73 -14.09 6.63
C GLU A 335 22.39 -13.71 6.00
N CYS A 336 22.30 -12.51 5.44
CA CYS A 336 21.15 -12.04 4.66
C CYS A 336 21.47 -12.15 3.15
N VAL A 337 20.83 -13.08 2.43
CA VAL A 337 20.99 -13.26 0.98
C VAL A 337 19.84 -12.59 0.25
N LEU A 338 20.08 -11.48 -0.42
CA LEU A 338 19.15 -10.82 -1.32
C LEU A 338 19.20 -11.48 -2.72
N ARG A 339 18.13 -12.13 -3.15
CA ARG A 339 17.98 -12.58 -4.55
C ARG A 339 17.05 -11.63 -5.30
N GLY A 340 17.60 -10.91 -6.27
CA GLY A 340 16.84 -10.11 -7.23
C GLY A 340 16.15 -10.97 -8.30
N ALA A 341 15.01 -10.53 -8.81
CA ALA A 341 14.33 -11.11 -9.95
C ALA A 341 15.17 -10.88 -11.22
N GLY A 342 15.80 -11.95 -11.73
CA GLY A 342 16.66 -11.93 -12.92
C GLY A 342 17.95 -12.66 -12.63
N GLY A 343 18.05 -13.87 -13.14
CA GLY A 343 19.02 -14.93 -12.91
C GLY A 343 20.52 -14.62 -12.95
N GLN A 344 21.00 -13.62 -12.24
CA GLN A 344 22.42 -13.43 -12.00
C GLN A 344 22.71 -13.29 -10.50
N ARG A 345 23.62 -14.12 -9.99
CA ARG A 345 24.17 -14.06 -8.64
C ARG A 345 24.91 -12.74 -8.45
N LYS A 346 24.48 -11.88 -7.52
CA LYS A 346 25.25 -10.71 -7.08
C LYS A 346 25.53 -10.80 -5.58
N ARG A 347 26.80 -10.86 -5.29
CA ARG A 347 27.61 -10.59 -4.09
C ARG A 347 26.94 -10.63 -2.71
N VAL A 348 27.50 -11.50 -1.90
CA VAL A 348 27.40 -11.54 -0.44
C VAL A 348 27.96 -10.23 0.14
N LEU A 349 27.14 -9.52 0.94
CA LEU A 349 27.61 -8.41 1.76
C LEU A 349 27.93 -8.97 3.15
N GLN A 350 29.20 -9.12 3.46
CA GLN A 350 29.67 -9.33 4.83
C GLN A 350 29.56 -8.02 5.61
N LEU A 351 28.81 -8.03 6.68
CA LEU A 351 28.82 -6.94 7.66
C LEU A 351 30.08 -7.07 8.49
N ALA A 352 31.03 -6.13 8.29
CA ALA A 352 32.19 -6.00 9.14
C ALA A 352 31.77 -5.46 10.51
N THR A 353 32.10 -6.16 11.57
CA THR A 353 32.08 -5.67 12.94
C THR A 353 33.23 -4.66 13.14
N PRO A 354 32.98 -3.49 13.75
CA PRO A 354 34.08 -2.65 14.20
C PRO A 354 34.71 -3.24 15.46
N ALA A 355 36.02 -3.19 15.50
CA ALA A 355 36.84 -3.48 16.68
C ALA A 355 36.65 -2.42 17.76
#